data_364306aa0bb00a0bccb974d195ef073b
#
_entry.id   364306aa0bb00a0bccb974d195ef073b
#
_cell.length_a   1.000
_cell.length_b   1.000
_cell.length_c   1.000
_cell.angle_alpha   90.00
_cell.angle_beta   90.00
_cell.angle_gamma   90.00
#
_symmetry.space_group_name_H-M   'P 1'
#
loop_
_entity.id
_entity.type
_entity.pdbx_description
1 polymer ?
#
loop_
_entity_poly.entity_id
_entity_poly.type
_entity_poly.pdbx_seq_one_letter_code
_entity_poly.pdbx_strand_id
1 'polypeptide(L)'
;MINPFFKNKGPFDIAKLLKLASINNTENFNKSKVKNIKDLISANKYEITFFHSKKYESIASKTKASYCITTKNLSNFLPKNCKKIIVENVLYSTAQITKIFYPNSITDDFD
;
A
#
# COMPACT_ATOMS: atom_id res chain seq x y z
N MET A 1 -19.38 4.85 -13.68
CA MET A 1 -18.82 4.01 -14.72
C MET A 1 -17.32 3.80 -14.50
N ILE A 2 -16.87 2.59 -14.70
CA ILE A 2 -15.48 2.27 -14.47
C ILE A 2 -14.65 2.58 -15.70
N ASN A 3 -13.63 3.41 -15.51
CA ASN A 3 -12.68 3.69 -16.55
C ASN A 3 -11.81 2.46 -16.79
N PRO A 4 -11.75 1.89 -18.01
CA PRO A 4 -10.97 0.67 -18.25
C PRO A 4 -9.48 0.84 -17.98
N PHE A 5 -8.97 2.07 -18.00
CA PHE A 5 -7.58 2.32 -17.69
C PHE A 5 -7.27 2.19 -16.20
N PHE A 6 -8.29 2.22 -15.37
CA PHE A 6 -8.13 2.10 -13.93
C PHE A 6 -8.72 0.81 -13.39
N LYS A 7 -8.82 -0.18 -14.23
CA LYS A 7 -9.34 -1.47 -13.81
C LYS A 7 -8.37 -2.15 -12.86
N ASN A 8 -8.85 -2.47 -11.67
CA ASN A 8 -8.08 -3.16 -10.65
C ASN A 8 -7.82 -4.61 -11.06
N LYS A 9 -6.56 -5.00 -11.09
CA LYS A 9 -6.16 -6.37 -11.46
C LYS A 9 -6.10 -7.32 -10.26
N GLY A 10 -6.28 -6.80 -9.04
CA GLY A 10 -6.28 -7.64 -7.86
C GLY A 10 -7.52 -8.53 -7.76
N PRO A 11 -7.62 -9.29 -6.66
CA PRO A 11 -6.70 -9.22 -5.51
C PRO A 11 -5.38 -9.95 -5.75
N PHE A 12 -4.38 -9.61 -4.93
CA PHE A 12 -3.08 -10.28 -4.97
C PHE A 12 -2.72 -10.79 -3.59
N ASP A 13 -1.99 -11.92 -3.53
CA ASP A 13 -1.35 -12.33 -2.29
C ASP A 13 -0.37 -11.25 -1.85
N ILE A 14 -0.35 -10.95 -0.56
CA ILE A 14 0.56 -9.92 -0.05
C ILE A 14 2.02 -10.26 -0.36
N ALA A 15 2.42 -11.51 -0.17
CA ALA A 15 3.80 -11.91 -0.44
C ALA A 15 4.15 -11.74 -1.91
N LYS A 16 3.25 -12.12 -2.80
CA LYS A 16 3.45 -11.98 -4.24
C LYS A 16 3.50 -10.51 -4.64
N LEU A 17 2.62 -9.70 -4.05
CA LEU A 17 2.56 -8.28 -4.34
C LEU A 17 3.88 -7.60 -3.98
N LEU A 18 4.42 -7.90 -2.80
CA LEU A 18 5.68 -7.31 -2.37
C LEU A 18 6.84 -7.76 -3.25
N LYS A 19 6.83 -9.02 -3.66
CA LYS A 19 7.86 -9.53 -4.55
C LYS A 19 7.82 -8.83 -5.91
N LEU A 20 6.63 -8.65 -6.46
CA LEU A 20 6.47 -7.97 -7.75
C LEU A 20 6.89 -6.50 -7.67
N ALA A 21 6.71 -5.89 -6.52
CA ALA A 21 7.11 -4.50 -6.30
C ALA A 21 8.58 -4.37 -5.91
N SER A 22 9.32 -5.46 -5.87
CA SER A 22 10.73 -5.49 -5.46
C SER A 22 10.95 -4.99 -4.05
N ILE A 23 10.00 -5.28 -3.18
CA ILE A 23 10.12 -4.94 -1.77
C ILE A 23 10.60 -6.16 -1.02
N ASN A 24 11.79 -6.05 -0.46
CA ASN A 24 12.33 -7.10 0.38
C ASN A 24 11.72 -7.01 1.75
N ASN A 25 10.99 -8.02 2.12
CA ASN A 25 10.38 -8.06 3.42
C ASN A 25 10.74 -9.37 4.10
N THR A 26 11.34 -9.26 5.27
CA THR A 26 11.72 -10.43 6.06
C THR A 26 10.59 -10.89 6.96
N GLU A 27 9.53 -10.10 7.07
CA GLU A 27 8.40 -10.49 7.89
C GLU A 27 7.56 -11.55 7.20
N ASN A 28 7.13 -12.49 8.01
CA ASN A 28 6.31 -13.58 7.52
C ASN A 28 4.85 -13.15 7.56
N PHE A 29 4.37 -12.65 6.45
CA PHE A 29 2.96 -12.31 6.35
C PHE A 29 2.15 -13.57 6.10
N ASN A 30 1.05 -13.70 6.79
CA ASN A 30 0.12 -14.79 6.54
C ASN A 30 -0.39 -14.71 5.11
N LYS A 31 -0.85 -15.83 4.61
CA LYS A 31 -1.44 -15.89 3.27
C LYS A 31 -2.73 -15.11 3.27
N SER A 32 -2.64 -13.83 3.04
CA SER A 32 -3.82 -13.00 2.90
C SER A 32 -3.74 -12.22 1.61
N LYS A 33 -4.88 -11.80 1.12
CA LYS A 33 -4.97 -11.11 -0.14
C LYS A 33 -5.19 -9.63 0.07
N VAL A 34 -4.61 -8.85 -0.83
CA VAL A 34 -4.77 -7.40 -0.84
C VAL A 34 -5.66 -7.06 -2.02
N LYS A 35 -6.79 -6.41 -1.75
CA LYS A 35 -7.78 -6.11 -2.78
C LYS A 35 -7.47 -4.86 -3.57
N ASN A 36 -6.85 -3.89 -2.94
CA ASN A 36 -6.62 -2.59 -3.55
C ASN A 36 -5.61 -1.79 -2.75
N ILE A 37 -5.14 -0.70 -3.36
CA ILE A 37 -4.32 0.28 -2.67
C ILE A 37 -5.11 1.59 -2.61
N LYS A 38 -5.16 2.20 -1.42
CA LYS A 38 -5.90 3.44 -1.20
C LYS A 38 -5.18 4.30 -0.17
N ASP A 39 -5.58 5.57 -0.06
CA ASP A 39 -4.99 6.46 0.92
C ASP A 39 -5.40 6.06 2.35
N LEU A 40 -4.81 6.74 3.33
CA LEU A 40 -5.01 6.41 4.75
C LEU A 40 -6.46 6.48 5.19
N ILE A 41 -7.23 7.40 4.64
CA ILE A 41 -8.62 7.61 5.04
C ILE A 41 -9.54 6.58 4.39
N SER A 42 -9.29 6.29 3.12
CA SER A 42 -10.19 5.46 2.32
C SER A 42 -9.95 3.97 2.47
N ALA A 43 -8.75 3.57 2.87
CA ALA A 43 -8.39 2.15 2.92
C ALA A 43 -9.14 1.43 4.02
N ASN A 44 -9.59 0.23 3.69
CA ASN A 44 -10.31 -0.64 4.61
C ASN A 44 -9.60 -1.97 4.76
N LYS A 45 -10.23 -2.89 5.46
CA LYS A 45 -9.70 -4.23 5.65
C LYS A 45 -9.39 -4.87 4.29
N TYR A 46 -8.29 -5.59 4.22
CA TYR A 46 -7.78 -6.24 3.00
C TYR A 46 -7.25 -5.25 1.97
N GLU A 47 -7.05 -4.01 2.36
CA GLU A 47 -6.43 -3.02 1.49
C GLU A 47 -5.10 -2.55 2.05
N ILE A 48 -4.24 -2.06 1.15
CA ILE A 48 -2.95 -1.54 1.53
C ILE A 48 -2.97 -0.02 1.38
N THR A 49 -2.35 0.67 2.33
CA THR A 49 -2.23 2.12 2.29
C THR A 49 -0.76 2.52 2.40
N PHE A 50 -0.50 3.80 2.46
CA PHE A 50 0.86 4.32 2.54
C PHE A 50 0.89 5.53 3.47
N PHE A 51 2.00 5.69 4.18
CA PHE A 51 2.17 6.73 5.17
C PHE A 51 3.60 7.25 5.07
N HIS A 52 3.78 8.41 4.45
CA HIS A 52 5.10 8.92 4.10
C HIS A 52 5.53 10.18 4.84
N SER A 53 4.66 10.75 5.65
CA SER A 53 4.99 11.99 6.33
C SER A 53 4.33 12.07 7.70
N LYS A 54 5.07 12.54 8.69
CA LYS A 54 4.57 12.69 10.05
C LYS A 54 3.37 13.62 10.13
N LYS A 55 3.22 14.53 9.20
CA LYS A 55 2.07 15.43 9.22
C LYS A 55 0.74 14.71 9.11
N TYR A 56 0.74 13.45 8.67
CA TYR A 56 -0.47 12.63 8.57
C TYR A 56 -0.60 11.65 9.72
N GLU A 57 0.16 11.81 10.79
CA GLU A 57 0.19 10.83 11.90
C GLU A 57 -1.18 10.62 12.54
N SER A 58 -1.96 11.67 12.65
CA SER A 58 -3.29 11.59 13.26
C SER A 58 -4.22 10.70 12.42
N ILE A 59 -4.17 10.87 11.11
CA ILE A 59 -4.96 10.06 10.18
C ILE A 59 -4.43 8.62 10.16
N ALA A 60 -3.12 8.47 10.16
CA ALA A 60 -2.50 7.16 10.12
C ALA A 60 -2.87 6.31 11.33
N SER A 61 -2.97 6.93 12.51
CA SER A 61 -3.31 6.21 13.73
C SER A 61 -4.74 5.65 13.71
N LYS A 62 -5.56 6.11 12.78
CA LYS A 62 -6.96 5.70 12.67
C LYS A 62 -7.25 4.88 11.42
N THR A 63 -6.25 4.56 10.63
CA THR A 63 -6.49 3.83 9.39
C THR A 63 -7.06 2.44 9.67
N LYS A 64 -7.93 2.00 8.77
CA LYS A 64 -8.54 0.67 8.84
C LYS A 64 -7.85 -0.31 7.89
N ALA A 65 -6.79 0.12 7.22
CA ALA A 65 -6.07 -0.72 6.27
C ALA A 65 -5.42 -1.91 6.97
N SER A 66 -5.36 -3.03 6.28
CA SER A 66 -4.67 -4.21 6.80
C SER A 66 -3.15 -4.07 6.69
N TYR A 67 -2.68 -3.30 5.73
CA TYR A 67 -1.25 -3.12 5.48
C TYR A 67 -0.94 -1.66 5.19
N CYS A 68 0.25 -1.22 5.57
CA CYS A 68 0.69 0.14 5.30
C CYS A 68 2.16 0.18 4.92
N ILE A 69 2.44 0.80 3.80
CA ILE A 69 3.81 1.05 3.35
C ILE A 69 4.31 2.29 4.08
N THR A 70 5.39 2.15 4.83
CA THR A 70 5.89 3.25 5.64
C THR A 70 7.37 3.08 5.92
N THR A 71 7.98 4.06 6.60
CA THR A 71 9.35 3.94 7.07
C THR A 71 9.35 3.43 8.49
N LYS A 72 10.53 2.98 8.94
CA LYS A 72 10.69 2.49 10.30
C LYS A 72 10.32 3.57 11.32
N ASN A 73 10.71 4.80 11.07
CA ASN A 73 10.44 5.90 12.00
C ASN A 73 8.96 6.23 12.14
N LEU A 74 8.22 6.07 11.05
CA LEU A 74 6.80 6.40 11.04
C LEU A 74 5.92 5.23 11.48
N SER A 75 6.45 4.04 11.50
CA SER A 75 5.63 2.84 11.71
C SER A 75 4.93 2.83 13.07
N ASN A 76 5.50 3.49 14.06
CA ASN A 76 4.95 3.49 15.42
C ASN A 76 3.62 4.24 15.53
N PHE A 77 3.30 5.09 14.57
CA PHE A 77 2.04 5.83 14.60
C PHE A 77 0.85 5.01 14.09
N LEU A 78 1.11 3.87 13.49
CA LEU A 78 0.06 3.04 12.91
C LEU A 78 -0.59 2.12 13.95
N PRO A 79 -1.87 1.74 13.74
CA PRO A 79 -2.53 0.81 14.65
C PRO A 79 -1.84 -0.54 14.69
N LYS A 80 -2.00 -1.25 15.79
CA LYS A 80 -1.38 -2.56 15.97
C LYS A 80 -1.85 -3.59 14.95
N ASN A 81 -3.10 -3.51 14.55
CA ASN A 81 -3.65 -4.47 13.60
C ASN A 81 -3.34 -4.12 12.15
N CYS A 82 -2.70 -3.00 11.91
CA CYS A 82 -2.22 -2.66 10.59
C CYS A 82 -0.78 -3.16 10.45
N LYS A 83 -0.53 -4.06 9.52
CA LYS A 83 0.81 -4.60 9.33
C LYS A 83 1.67 -3.62 8.56
N LYS A 84 2.88 -3.41 9.03
CA LYS A 84 3.78 -2.41 8.49
C LYS A 84 4.71 -3.03 7.46
N ILE A 85 4.76 -2.42 6.29
CA ILE A 85 5.69 -2.79 5.24
C ILE A 85 6.75 -1.71 5.22
N ILE A 86 7.91 -2.02 5.78
CA ILE A 86 8.96 -1.03 6.00
C ILE A 86 9.81 -0.89 4.76
N VAL A 87 9.88 0.34 4.24
CA VAL A 87 10.68 0.68 3.07
C VAL A 87 11.44 1.97 3.34
N GLU A 88 12.40 2.27 2.48
CA GLU A 88 13.14 3.52 2.60
C GLU A 88 12.44 4.67 1.90
N ASN A 89 11.85 4.40 0.74
CA ASN A 89 11.16 5.41 -0.04
C ASN A 89 9.71 4.99 -0.24
N VAL A 90 8.84 5.57 0.58
CA VAL A 90 7.43 5.19 0.59
C VAL A 90 6.75 5.52 -0.73
N LEU A 91 7.00 6.70 -1.27
CA LEU A 91 6.32 7.12 -2.50
C LEU A 91 6.73 6.27 -3.69
N TYR A 92 8.00 5.90 -3.77
CA TYR A 92 8.47 5.02 -4.83
C TYR A 92 7.82 3.64 -4.74
N SER A 93 7.82 3.06 -3.55
CA SER A 93 7.22 1.74 -3.33
C SER A 93 5.71 1.77 -3.58
N THR A 94 5.06 2.85 -3.18
CA THR A 94 3.62 3.04 -3.43
C THR A 94 3.34 3.07 -4.92
N ALA A 95 4.17 3.77 -5.70
CA ALA A 95 4.01 3.83 -7.15
C ALA A 95 4.18 2.43 -7.77
N GLN A 96 5.13 1.65 -7.29
CA GLN A 96 5.35 0.30 -7.79
C GLN A 96 4.13 -0.59 -7.54
N ILE A 97 3.56 -0.51 -6.35
CA ILE A 97 2.38 -1.30 -6.01
C ILE A 97 1.17 -0.84 -6.82
N THR A 98 1.02 0.47 -6.98
CA THR A 98 -0.08 1.02 -7.77
C THR A 98 -0.03 0.50 -9.21
N LYS A 99 1.15 0.42 -9.79
CA LYS A 99 1.32 -0.13 -11.13
C LYS A 99 0.84 -1.56 -11.25
N ILE A 100 1.02 -2.34 -10.20
CA ILE A 100 0.61 -3.74 -10.22
C ILE A 100 -0.91 -3.85 -10.22
N PHE A 101 -1.58 -3.04 -9.41
CA PHE A 101 -3.04 -3.03 -9.37
C PHE A 101 -3.66 -2.38 -10.60
N TYR A 102 -3.03 -1.33 -11.12
CA TYR A 102 -3.56 -0.53 -12.22
C TYR A 102 -2.50 -0.30 -13.29
N PRO A 103 -2.14 -1.34 -14.05
CA PRO A 103 -1.01 -1.23 -14.99
C PRO A 103 -1.18 -0.12 -16.02
N ASN A 104 -2.41 0.20 -16.38
CA ASN A 104 -2.68 1.20 -17.41
C ASN A 104 -3.00 2.58 -16.86
N SER A 105 -3.01 2.73 -15.54
CA SER A 105 -3.33 4.01 -14.93
C SER A 105 -2.11 4.91 -14.81
N ILE A 106 -0.93 4.31 -14.76
CA ILE A 106 0.31 5.05 -14.64
C ILE A 106 0.80 5.33 -16.02
N THR A 107 0.30 6.39 -16.57
CA THR A 107 0.75 6.83 -17.86
C THR A 107 1.71 7.97 -17.66
N ASP A 108 2.36 8.35 -18.70
CA ASP A 108 3.33 9.44 -18.64
C ASP A 108 2.69 10.78 -18.38
N ASP A 109 1.40 10.77 -18.24
CA ASP A 109 0.63 11.99 -18.06
C ASP A 109 0.73 12.56 -16.67
N PHE A 110 1.43 11.87 -15.81
CA PHE A 110 1.65 12.39 -14.49
C PHE A 110 2.76 13.38 -14.41
N ASP A 111 3.30 13.66 -15.47
CA ASP A 111 4.33 14.66 -15.50
C ASP A 111 3.89 16.00 -15.05
#